data_b908b6c04a7ec0703ef875370d92de5f
#
_entry.id   b908b6c04a7ec0703ef875370d92de5f
#
_cell.length_a   1.000
_cell.length_b   1.000
_cell.length_c   1.000
_cell.angle_alpha   90.00
_cell.angle_beta   90.00
_cell.angle_gamma   90.00
#
_symmetry.space_group_name_H-M   'P 1'
#
loop_
_entity.id
_entity.type
_entity.pdbx_description
1 polymer ?
#
loop_
_entity_poly.entity_id
_entity_poly.type
_entity_poly.pdbx_seq_one_letter_code
_entity_poly.pdbx_strand_id
1 'polypeptide(L)'
;SAFFQQFSGRVRLTTNQNLQLQNIDDHERVEVERRLNDLGLEQNLEPNLQGAHTISCVALPTCGLAMAEAERYLPRFLELFDALKNEVGVESIPINLRITGCPNGCARPYVGEIALTGRASGLYNLYLGGSHRGDRLANLYRSNLNEKQILENLKPLLEHFVIDRLIDEHFGDFIFRKKLIENNNKFKTSHTFQEQ
;
A
#
# COMPACT_ATOMS: atom_id res chain seq x y z
N SER A 1 -9.52 22.92 -12.09
CA SER A 1 -8.55 24.02 -12.01
C SER A 1 -8.22 24.50 -13.42
N ALA A 2 -7.73 25.73 -13.57
CA ALA A 2 -7.33 26.29 -14.86
C ALA A 2 -6.27 25.43 -15.59
N PHE A 3 -5.46 24.69 -14.86
CA PHE A 3 -4.49 23.74 -15.41
C PHE A 3 -5.15 22.72 -16.34
N PHE A 4 -6.18 22.02 -15.87
CA PHE A 4 -6.84 20.95 -16.66
C PHE A 4 -7.66 21.46 -17.85
N GLN A 5 -8.05 22.73 -17.83
CA GLN A 5 -8.74 23.36 -18.97
C GLN A 5 -7.77 23.68 -20.13
N GLN A 6 -6.49 23.82 -19.85
CA GLN A 6 -5.43 24.17 -20.82
C GLN A 6 -4.53 22.96 -21.15
N PHE A 7 -4.74 21.82 -20.50
CA PHE A 7 -3.95 20.61 -20.72
C PHE A 7 -4.42 19.90 -21.99
N SER A 8 -3.53 19.77 -22.96
CA SER A 8 -3.81 19.16 -24.27
C SER A 8 -3.87 17.63 -24.23
N GLY A 9 -3.24 17.02 -23.22
CA GLY A 9 -3.19 15.57 -23.05
C GLY A 9 -4.46 14.95 -22.45
N ARG A 10 -4.35 13.72 -22.02
CA ARG A 10 -5.44 12.96 -21.40
C ARG A 10 -5.23 12.82 -19.90
N VAL A 11 -6.28 13.02 -19.12
CA VAL A 11 -6.28 12.76 -17.66
C VAL A 11 -6.99 11.44 -17.41
N ARG A 12 -6.37 10.56 -16.62
CA ARG A 12 -6.92 9.26 -16.22
C ARG A 12 -6.87 9.11 -14.70
N LEU A 13 -7.99 8.70 -14.12
CA LEU A 13 -8.04 8.26 -12.72
C LEU A 13 -7.64 6.79 -12.66
N THR A 14 -6.80 6.45 -11.68
CA THR A 14 -6.35 5.07 -11.50
C THR A 14 -7.12 4.36 -10.40
N THR A 15 -7.07 3.04 -10.39
CA THR A 15 -7.67 2.20 -9.33
C THR A 15 -6.97 2.35 -7.97
N ASN A 16 -5.79 2.96 -7.95
CA ASN A 16 -4.99 3.21 -6.75
C ASN A 16 -5.15 4.64 -6.22
N GLN A 17 -6.27 5.32 -6.55
CA GLN A 17 -6.58 6.69 -6.09
C GLN A 17 -5.59 7.75 -6.62
N ASN A 18 -4.84 7.44 -7.66
CA ASN A 18 -3.91 8.34 -8.31
C ASN A 18 -4.51 8.97 -9.57
N LEU A 19 -3.90 10.05 -10.02
CA LEU A 19 -4.20 10.72 -11.27
C LEU A 19 -3.00 10.56 -12.20
N GLN A 20 -3.27 10.17 -13.45
CA GLN A 20 -2.25 9.98 -14.47
C GLN A 20 -2.48 10.97 -15.61
N LEU A 21 -1.45 11.71 -15.96
CA LEU A 21 -1.42 12.55 -17.16
C LEU A 21 -0.79 11.76 -18.31
N GLN A 22 -1.46 11.72 -19.45
CA GLN A 22 -1.06 10.92 -20.62
C GLN A 22 -1.02 11.79 -21.88
N ASN A 23 -0.28 11.32 -22.90
CA ASN A 23 -0.13 12.00 -24.19
C ASN A 23 0.45 13.41 -24.01
N ILE A 24 1.54 13.50 -23.24
CA ILE A 24 2.34 14.70 -23.09
C ILE A 24 3.47 14.59 -24.12
N ASP A 25 3.55 15.53 -25.03
CA ASP A 25 4.66 15.63 -25.97
C ASP A 25 5.94 16.01 -25.22
N ASP A 26 7.09 15.48 -25.66
CA ASP A 26 8.38 15.71 -24.98
C ASP A 26 8.70 17.19 -24.79
N HIS A 27 8.30 18.03 -25.73
CA HIS A 27 8.53 19.49 -25.64
C HIS A 27 7.59 20.18 -24.63
N GLU A 28 6.45 19.59 -24.29
CA GLU A 28 5.49 20.11 -23.29
C GLU A 28 5.80 19.64 -21.87
N ARG A 29 6.59 18.58 -21.74
CA ARG A 29 6.86 17.91 -20.45
C ARG A 29 7.37 18.89 -19.39
N VAL A 30 8.37 19.70 -19.70
CA VAL A 30 8.97 20.66 -18.77
C VAL A 30 7.94 21.69 -18.27
N GLU A 31 7.08 22.18 -19.17
CA GLU A 31 6.04 23.13 -18.78
C GLU A 31 4.95 22.49 -17.93
N VAL A 32 4.57 21.23 -18.22
CA VAL A 32 3.60 20.46 -17.42
C VAL A 32 4.16 20.22 -16.01
N GLU A 33 5.42 19.78 -15.90
CA GLU A 33 6.11 19.57 -14.61
C GLU A 33 6.18 20.88 -13.82
N ARG A 34 6.57 22.00 -14.45
CA ARG A 34 6.59 23.30 -13.79
C ARG A 34 5.21 23.70 -13.24
N ARG A 35 4.15 23.52 -14.02
CA ARG A 35 2.78 23.83 -13.58
C ARG A 35 2.30 22.92 -12.44
N LEU A 36 2.71 21.65 -12.42
CA LEU A 36 2.41 20.74 -11.33
C LEU A 36 3.14 21.15 -10.06
N ASN A 37 4.39 21.61 -10.19
CA ASN A 37 5.17 22.17 -9.07
C ASN A 37 4.50 23.43 -8.50
N ASP A 38 4.04 24.35 -9.35
CA ASP A 38 3.30 25.55 -8.93
C ASP A 38 2.00 25.19 -8.14
N LEU A 39 1.46 23.98 -8.35
CA LEU A 39 0.32 23.45 -7.63
C LEU A 39 0.71 22.64 -6.38
N GLY A 40 2.00 22.52 -6.06
CA GLY A 40 2.50 21.72 -4.94
C GLY A 40 2.40 20.21 -5.17
N LEU A 41 2.39 19.75 -6.43
CA LEU A 41 2.25 18.35 -6.81
C LEU A 41 3.56 17.70 -7.27
N GLU A 42 4.69 18.38 -7.14
CA GLU A 42 6.02 17.92 -7.54
C GLU A 42 6.45 16.60 -6.93
N GLN A 43 6.10 16.37 -5.66
CA GLN A 43 6.46 15.16 -4.92
C GLN A 43 5.81 13.89 -5.46
N ASN A 44 4.90 14.01 -6.42
CA ASN A 44 4.12 12.90 -6.94
C ASN A 44 4.50 12.52 -8.39
N LEU A 45 5.61 13.07 -8.91
CA LEU A 45 6.00 12.86 -10.31
C LEU A 45 6.87 11.62 -10.53
N GLU A 46 7.46 11.06 -9.47
CA GLU A 46 8.27 9.85 -9.57
C GLU A 46 7.41 8.59 -9.59
N PRO A 47 7.48 7.78 -10.66
CA PRO A 47 6.60 6.61 -10.85
C PRO A 47 6.85 5.48 -9.83
N ASN A 48 7.98 5.49 -9.14
CA ASN A 48 8.39 4.45 -8.19
C ASN A 48 8.24 4.87 -6.72
N LEU A 49 7.62 6.03 -6.45
CA LEU A 49 7.36 6.45 -5.09
C LEU A 49 6.41 5.48 -4.39
N GLN A 50 6.73 5.12 -3.15
CA GLN A 50 5.90 4.24 -2.32
C GLN A 50 4.45 4.74 -2.23
N GLY A 51 4.24 6.05 -2.24
CA GLY A 51 2.91 6.67 -2.27
C GLY A 51 2.03 6.21 -3.43
N ALA A 52 2.60 6.04 -4.64
CA ALA A 52 1.86 5.54 -5.82
C ALA A 52 1.38 4.09 -5.67
N HIS A 53 2.02 3.31 -4.81
CA HIS A 53 1.68 1.91 -4.50
C HIS A 53 0.90 1.77 -3.19
N THR A 54 0.42 2.87 -2.64
CA THR A 54 -0.29 2.89 -1.37
C THR A 54 -1.74 3.34 -1.54
N ILE A 55 -2.65 2.67 -0.84
CA ILE A 55 -4.06 3.06 -0.76
C ILE A 55 -4.48 3.11 0.70
N SER A 56 -5.23 4.15 1.06
CA SER A 56 -5.91 4.24 2.35
C SER A 56 -7.41 4.48 2.19
N CYS A 57 -8.20 4.13 3.19
CA CYS A 57 -9.57 4.61 3.29
C CYS A 57 -9.62 5.91 4.11
N VAL A 58 -10.73 6.63 4.04
CA VAL A 58 -10.90 7.90 4.78
C VAL A 58 -10.82 7.73 6.31
N ALA A 59 -11.30 6.64 6.85
CA ALA A 59 -11.25 6.25 8.28
C ALA A 59 -11.68 7.37 9.27
N LEU A 60 -11.12 7.35 10.49
CA LEU A 60 -11.40 8.39 11.50
C LEU A 60 -10.77 9.74 11.08
N PRO A 61 -11.41 10.84 11.45
CA PRO A 61 -12.70 11.02 12.14
C PRO A 61 -13.90 11.02 11.19
N THR A 62 -13.69 10.87 9.87
CA THR A 62 -14.72 11.04 8.84
C THR A 62 -15.71 9.87 8.81
N CYS A 63 -15.20 8.64 8.96
CA CYS A 63 -16.01 7.41 8.92
C CYS A 63 -16.41 6.98 10.32
N GLY A 64 -17.72 6.98 10.61
CA GLY A 64 -18.26 6.55 11.91
C GLY A 64 -18.12 5.05 12.21
N LEU A 65 -17.75 4.23 11.21
CA LEU A 65 -17.49 2.80 11.38
C LEU A 65 -16.00 2.49 11.65
N ALA A 66 -15.13 3.48 11.51
CA ALA A 66 -13.70 3.28 11.66
C ALA A 66 -13.31 3.14 13.14
N MET A 67 -12.33 2.28 13.38
CA MET A 67 -11.75 1.99 14.71
C MET A 67 -10.39 2.68 14.88
N ALA A 68 -9.73 3.04 13.77
CA ALA A 68 -8.45 3.72 13.73
C ALA A 68 -8.43 4.74 12.57
N GLU A 69 -7.39 5.56 12.50
CA GLU A 69 -7.11 6.43 11.35
C GLU A 69 -6.51 5.62 10.18
N ALA A 70 -6.62 6.16 8.97
CA ALA A 70 -5.92 5.63 7.79
C ALA A 70 -5.42 6.77 6.89
N GLU A 71 -6.30 7.55 6.25
CA GLU A 71 -5.91 8.66 5.38
C GLU A 71 -5.02 9.68 6.09
N ARG A 72 -5.38 10.10 7.30
CA ARG A 72 -4.61 11.07 8.09
C ARG A 72 -3.33 10.50 8.67
N TYR A 73 -3.31 9.21 8.92
CA TYR A 73 -2.14 8.49 9.41
C TYR A 73 -1.12 8.22 8.30
N LEU A 74 -1.59 8.05 7.07
CA LEU A 74 -0.80 7.62 5.92
C LEU A 74 0.45 8.47 5.67
N PRO A 75 0.44 9.81 5.61
CA PRO A 75 1.63 10.60 5.33
C PRO A 75 2.77 10.31 6.32
N ARG A 76 2.45 10.32 7.62
CA ARG A 76 3.41 10.02 8.67
C ARG A 76 3.95 8.58 8.56
N PHE A 77 3.07 7.62 8.29
CA PHE A 77 3.50 6.22 8.16
C PHE A 77 4.42 6.03 6.95
N LEU A 78 4.13 6.70 5.83
CA LEU A 78 4.98 6.66 4.64
C LEU A 78 6.38 7.22 4.91
N GLU A 79 6.50 8.35 5.60
CA GLU A 79 7.81 8.90 5.98
C GLU A 79 8.65 7.89 6.77
N LEU A 80 8.05 7.22 7.76
CA LEU A 80 8.72 6.22 8.58
C LEU A 80 9.04 4.94 7.79
N PHE A 81 8.14 4.52 6.93
CA PHE A 81 8.32 3.33 6.11
C PHE A 81 9.37 3.53 5.02
N ASP A 82 9.41 4.70 4.38
CA ASP A 82 10.44 5.06 3.41
C ASP A 82 11.81 5.21 4.08
N ALA A 83 11.88 5.80 5.28
CA ALA A 83 13.10 5.82 6.07
C ALA A 83 13.60 4.40 6.39
N LEU A 84 12.69 3.49 6.76
CA LEU A 84 13.02 2.07 7.00
C LEU A 84 13.49 1.39 5.71
N LYS A 85 12.83 1.61 4.57
CA LYS A 85 13.25 1.07 3.27
C LYS A 85 14.65 1.54 2.87
N ASN A 86 14.94 2.83 3.08
CA ASN A 86 16.26 3.41 2.85
C ASN A 86 17.33 2.78 3.76
N GLU A 87 17.02 2.62 5.07
CA GLU A 87 17.94 1.99 6.03
C GLU A 87 18.35 0.58 5.61
N VAL A 88 17.42 -0.20 5.05
CA VAL A 88 17.69 -1.59 4.64
C VAL A 88 18.09 -1.73 3.17
N GLY A 89 18.07 -0.67 2.36
CA GLY A 89 18.52 -0.68 0.96
C GLY A 89 17.49 -1.22 -0.03
N VAL A 90 16.19 -0.97 0.19
CA VAL A 90 15.09 -1.35 -0.72
C VAL A 90 14.21 -0.15 -1.12
N GLU A 91 14.73 1.05 -1.04
CA GLU A 91 14.02 2.30 -1.33
C GLU A 91 13.41 2.31 -2.74
N SER A 92 14.13 1.75 -3.72
CA SER A 92 13.68 1.69 -5.13
C SER A 92 12.64 0.61 -5.43
N ILE A 93 12.32 -0.27 -4.45
CA ILE A 93 11.39 -1.38 -4.67
C ILE A 93 10.00 -0.96 -4.23
N PRO A 94 9.03 -0.89 -5.16
CA PRO A 94 7.66 -0.58 -4.81
C PRO A 94 7.02 -1.77 -4.06
N ILE A 95 6.30 -1.48 -2.97
CA ILE A 95 5.56 -2.46 -2.17
C ILE A 95 4.10 -2.01 -2.09
N ASN A 96 3.17 -2.87 -2.48
CA ASN A 96 1.74 -2.56 -2.39
C ASN A 96 1.29 -2.50 -0.92
N LEU A 97 1.16 -1.28 -0.39
CA LEU A 97 0.72 -1.00 0.97
C LEU A 97 -0.77 -0.63 1.01
N ARG A 98 -1.50 -1.18 1.94
CA ARG A 98 -2.93 -0.90 2.15
C ARG A 98 -3.18 -0.55 3.60
N ILE A 99 -3.87 0.57 3.86
CA ILE A 99 -4.23 0.97 5.23
C ILE A 99 -5.74 1.20 5.30
N THR A 100 -6.41 0.54 6.22
CA THR A 100 -7.85 0.70 6.44
C THR A 100 -8.17 0.87 7.92
N GLY A 101 -9.14 1.74 8.22
CA GLY A 101 -9.51 2.07 9.59
C GLY A 101 -10.31 1.01 10.34
N CYS A 102 -10.78 -0.04 9.66
CA CYS A 102 -11.57 -1.13 10.26
C CYS A 102 -11.58 -2.38 9.37
N PRO A 103 -12.12 -3.54 9.86
CA PRO A 103 -12.18 -4.77 9.09
C PRO A 103 -13.07 -4.76 7.84
N ASN A 104 -13.89 -3.72 7.62
CA ASN A 104 -14.69 -3.59 6.39
C ASN A 104 -13.83 -3.51 5.12
N GLY A 105 -12.55 -3.13 5.25
CA GLY A 105 -11.57 -3.32 4.19
C GLY A 105 -11.74 -2.42 2.98
N CYS A 106 -12.25 -1.19 3.12
CA CYS A 106 -12.53 -0.27 2.02
C CYS A 106 -11.29 0.06 1.16
N ALA A 107 -10.07 0.02 1.74
CA ALA A 107 -8.81 0.14 1.01
C ALA A 107 -8.28 -1.19 0.45
N ARG A 108 -9.10 -2.24 0.44
CA ARG A 108 -8.74 -3.57 -0.06
C ARG A 108 -7.46 -4.14 0.61
N PRO A 109 -7.38 -4.17 1.97
CA PRO A 109 -6.15 -4.53 2.69
C PRO A 109 -5.67 -5.94 2.33
N TYR A 110 -6.58 -6.86 2.12
CA TYR A 110 -6.24 -8.27 1.95
C TYR A 110 -5.59 -8.61 0.61
N VAL A 111 -5.51 -7.67 -0.34
CA VAL A 111 -4.75 -7.83 -1.59
C VAL A 111 -3.46 -7.01 -1.61
N GLY A 112 -3.06 -6.42 -0.48
CA GLY A 112 -1.78 -5.73 -0.32
C GLY A 112 -0.66 -6.70 0.01
N GLU A 113 0.57 -6.36 -0.38
CA GLU A 113 1.77 -7.10 0.06
C GLU A 113 2.00 -6.88 1.55
N ILE A 114 1.74 -5.63 2.00
CA ILE A 114 1.64 -5.23 3.40
C ILE A 114 0.29 -4.57 3.59
N ALA A 115 -0.43 -4.94 4.65
CA ALA A 115 -1.67 -4.27 4.97
C ALA A 115 -1.88 -4.04 6.46
N LEU A 116 -2.45 -2.88 6.79
CA LEU A 116 -2.83 -2.48 8.13
C LEU A 116 -4.35 -2.36 8.23
N THR A 117 -4.95 -3.05 9.18
CA THR A 117 -6.39 -2.98 9.46
C THR A 117 -6.62 -2.49 10.88
N GLY A 118 -7.28 -1.37 11.03
CA GLY A 118 -7.57 -0.74 12.33
C GLY A 118 -8.36 -1.64 13.26
N ARG A 119 -7.98 -1.66 14.54
CA ARG A 119 -8.61 -2.42 15.63
C ARG A 119 -9.05 -1.55 16.79
N ALA A 120 -8.28 -0.50 17.07
CA ALA A 120 -8.58 0.54 18.04
C ALA A 120 -7.74 1.77 17.68
N SER A 121 -7.93 2.87 18.39
CA SER A 121 -7.14 4.09 18.18
C SER A 121 -5.63 3.79 18.24
N GLY A 122 -4.92 4.03 17.14
CA GLY A 122 -3.49 3.78 17.00
C GLY A 122 -3.05 2.31 17.00
N LEU A 123 -4.00 1.36 16.94
CA LEU A 123 -3.71 -0.08 16.93
C LEU A 123 -4.24 -0.74 15.66
N TYR A 124 -3.38 -1.54 15.03
CA TYR A 124 -3.66 -2.20 13.77
C TYR A 124 -3.30 -3.69 13.80
N ASN A 125 -4.01 -4.47 13.02
CA ASN A 125 -3.57 -5.79 12.61
C ASN A 125 -2.67 -5.65 11.38
N LEU A 126 -1.54 -6.33 11.37
CA LEU A 126 -0.60 -6.40 10.27
C LEU A 126 -0.86 -7.68 9.47
N TYR A 127 -1.15 -7.52 8.18
CA TYR A 127 -1.30 -8.59 7.22
C TYR A 127 -0.16 -8.53 6.22
N LEU A 128 0.35 -9.69 5.80
CA LEU A 128 1.48 -9.81 4.87
C LEU A 128 1.21 -10.87 3.81
N GLY A 129 1.96 -10.83 2.71
CA GLY A 129 2.05 -11.90 1.72
C GLY A 129 0.95 -11.90 0.66
N GLY A 130 0.18 -10.83 0.51
CA GLY A 130 -0.60 -10.61 -0.71
C GLY A 130 0.35 -10.54 -1.91
N SER A 131 -0.09 -10.99 -3.09
CA SER A 131 0.74 -10.89 -4.28
C SER A 131 0.75 -9.46 -4.82
N HIS A 132 1.82 -9.06 -5.49
CA HIS A 132 1.89 -7.75 -6.15
C HIS A 132 0.77 -7.58 -7.21
N ARG A 133 0.35 -8.67 -7.85
CA ARG A 133 -0.75 -8.68 -8.83
C ARG A 133 -2.15 -8.67 -8.20
N GLY A 134 -2.27 -8.96 -6.90
CA GLY A 134 -3.54 -9.01 -6.19
C GLY A 134 -4.33 -10.32 -6.36
N ASP A 135 -3.72 -11.39 -6.87
CA ASP A 135 -4.32 -12.71 -7.10
C ASP A 135 -4.11 -13.68 -5.92
N ARG A 136 -3.36 -13.28 -4.90
CA ARG A 136 -3.20 -13.98 -3.61
C ARG A 136 -3.50 -13.04 -2.45
N LEU A 137 -4.27 -13.50 -1.49
CA LEU A 137 -4.62 -12.74 -0.30
C LEU A 137 -3.49 -12.73 0.73
N ALA A 138 -3.33 -11.59 1.38
CA ALA A 138 -2.49 -11.44 2.57
C ALA A 138 -3.09 -12.20 3.75
N ASN A 139 -2.21 -12.74 4.61
CA ASN A 139 -2.59 -13.41 5.84
C ASN A 139 -2.24 -12.56 7.07
N LEU A 140 -3.00 -12.75 8.14
CA LEU A 140 -2.71 -12.10 9.42
C LEU A 140 -1.34 -12.56 9.94
N TYR A 141 -0.44 -11.59 10.08
CA TYR A 141 0.89 -11.84 10.64
C TYR A 141 0.93 -11.54 12.14
N ARG A 142 0.44 -10.38 12.55
CA ARG A 142 0.38 -9.95 13.97
C ARG A 142 -0.86 -9.11 14.21
N SER A 143 -1.38 -9.16 15.44
CA SER A 143 -2.56 -8.41 15.87
C SER A 143 -2.21 -7.31 16.84
N ASN A 144 -3.01 -6.23 16.83
CA ASN A 144 -3.00 -5.16 17.84
C ASN A 144 -1.64 -4.48 18.00
N LEU A 145 -0.96 -4.20 16.90
CA LEU A 145 0.33 -3.50 16.88
C LEU A 145 0.12 -1.97 16.82
N ASN A 146 0.92 -1.24 17.58
CA ASN A 146 1.10 0.19 17.38
C ASN A 146 2.14 0.48 16.28
N GLU A 147 2.30 1.75 15.89
CA GLU A 147 3.21 2.20 14.84
C GLU A 147 4.64 1.66 15.01
N LYS A 148 5.22 1.83 16.20
CA LYS A 148 6.58 1.38 16.51
C LYS A 148 6.71 -0.13 16.32
N GLN A 149 5.77 -0.90 16.86
CA GLN A 149 5.74 -2.36 16.74
C GLN A 149 5.57 -2.82 15.29
N ILE A 150 4.78 -2.09 14.46
CA ILE A 150 4.64 -2.40 13.04
C ILE A 150 6.01 -2.32 12.36
N LEU A 151 6.73 -1.21 12.53
CA LEU A 151 8.06 -1.01 11.93
C LEU A 151 9.09 -2.02 12.46
N GLU A 152 9.10 -2.30 13.76
CA GLU A 152 9.95 -3.32 14.36
C GLU A 152 9.70 -4.73 13.82
N ASN A 153 8.46 -5.05 13.45
CA ASN A 153 8.13 -6.33 12.81
C ASN A 153 8.48 -6.35 11.31
N LEU A 154 8.37 -5.21 10.61
CA LEU A 154 8.69 -5.12 9.18
C LEU A 154 10.20 -5.12 8.92
N LYS A 155 11.00 -4.50 9.78
CA LYS A 155 12.45 -4.36 9.60
C LYS A 155 13.14 -5.69 9.32
N PRO A 156 13.09 -6.73 10.16
CA PRO A 156 13.78 -8.00 9.92
C PRO A 156 13.28 -8.73 8.66
N LEU A 157 12.03 -8.52 8.27
CA LEU A 157 11.47 -9.09 7.04
C LEU A 157 12.03 -8.41 5.79
N LEU A 158 12.19 -7.09 5.83
CA LEU A 158 12.81 -6.34 4.75
C LEU A 158 14.31 -6.62 4.64
N GLU A 159 15.03 -6.72 5.76
CA GLU A 159 16.44 -7.14 5.79
C GLU A 159 16.62 -8.54 5.17
N HIS A 160 15.76 -9.48 5.52
CA HIS A 160 15.76 -10.82 4.94
C HIS A 160 15.41 -10.80 3.43
N PHE A 161 14.50 -9.94 3.02
CA PHE A 161 14.16 -9.73 1.62
C PHE A 161 15.34 -9.23 0.80
N VAL A 162 16.12 -8.29 1.31
CA VAL A 162 17.35 -7.80 0.65
C VAL A 162 18.32 -8.95 0.35
N ILE A 163 18.52 -9.84 1.33
CA ILE A 163 19.53 -10.91 1.25
C ILE A 163 19.08 -12.04 0.31
N ASP A 164 17.81 -12.43 0.36
CA ASP A 164 17.34 -13.71 -0.16
C ASP A 164 16.30 -13.63 -1.29
N ARG A 165 15.95 -12.41 -1.74
CA ARG A 165 15.00 -12.27 -2.84
C ARG A 165 15.56 -12.78 -4.16
N LEU A 166 14.70 -13.33 -4.99
CA LEU A 166 15.01 -13.68 -6.38
C LEU A 166 14.99 -12.41 -7.26
N ILE A 167 15.56 -12.53 -8.47
CA ILE A 167 15.50 -11.46 -9.47
C ILE A 167 14.02 -11.14 -9.74
N ASP A 168 13.67 -9.85 -9.74
CA ASP A 168 12.33 -9.33 -9.98
C ASP A 168 11.24 -9.83 -9.00
N GLU A 169 11.64 -10.45 -7.88
CA GLU A 169 10.69 -10.91 -6.88
C GLU A 169 10.13 -9.73 -6.05
N HIS A 170 8.81 -9.65 -5.96
CA HIS A 170 8.11 -8.70 -5.10
C HIS A 170 8.07 -9.16 -3.65
N PHE A 171 7.95 -8.21 -2.72
CA PHE A 171 8.00 -8.48 -1.28
C PHE A 171 6.94 -9.49 -0.82
N GLY A 172 5.70 -9.35 -1.27
CA GLY A 172 4.62 -10.28 -0.89
C GLY A 172 4.86 -11.72 -1.40
N ASP A 173 5.48 -11.87 -2.58
CA ASP A 173 5.84 -13.18 -3.14
C ASP A 173 6.99 -13.81 -2.36
N PHE A 174 7.98 -13.02 -1.98
CA PHE A 174 9.06 -13.44 -1.09
C PHE A 174 8.54 -13.96 0.27
N ILE A 175 7.67 -13.19 0.92
CA ILE A 175 7.05 -13.59 2.19
C ILE A 175 6.33 -14.94 2.07
N PHE A 176 5.59 -15.13 0.98
CA PHE A 176 4.88 -16.38 0.69
C PHE A 176 5.85 -17.54 0.41
N ARG A 177 6.82 -17.35 -0.46
CA ARG A 177 7.83 -18.36 -0.84
C ARG A 177 8.64 -18.83 0.38
N LYS A 178 9.04 -17.90 1.24
CA LYS A 178 9.79 -18.19 2.46
C LYS A 178 8.93 -18.73 3.60
N LYS A 179 7.62 -18.84 3.42
CA LYS A 179 6.65 -19.30 4.45
C LYS A 179 6.79 -18.55 5.77
N LEU A 180 7.06 -17.25 5.70
CA LEU A 180 7.26 -16.39 6.87
C LEU A 180 5.93 -16.06 7.59
N ILE A 181 4.81 -16.48 7.03
CA ILE A 181 3.49 -16.41 7.65
C ILE A 181 2.97 -17.83 7.78
N GLU A 182 2.59 -18.23 8.98
CA GLU A 182 1.86 -19.47 9.17
C GLU A 182 0.55 -19.41 8.38
N ASN A 183 0.31 -20.40 7.54
CA ASN A 183 -0.89 -20.52 6.72
C ASN A 183 -2.08 -20.84 7.62
N ASN A 184 -2.62 -19.84 8.34
CA ASN A 184 -3.82 -19.95 9.15
C ASN A 184 -5.11 -20.02 8.30
N ASN A 185 -4.98 -20.15 6.98
CA ASN A 185 -6.11 -20.42 6.07
C ASN A 185 -6.62 -21.89 6.21
N LYS A 186 -6.88 -22.35 7.42
CA LYS A 186 -7.83 -23.42 7.65
C LYS A 186 -9.26 -22.82 7.54
N PHE A 187 -9.63 -22.36 6.37
CA PHE A 187 -11.03 -22.37 6.00
C PHE A 187 -11.44 -23.86 6.00
N LYS A 188 -12.08 -24.31 7.09
CA LYS A 188 -12.88 -25.51 7.07
C LYS A 188 -13.97 -25.27 6.03
N THR A 189 -13.80 -25.80 4.84
CA THR A 189 -14.88 -26.04 3.89
C THR A 189 -15.80 -27.10 4.50
N SER A 190 -16.66 -26.67 5.42
CA SER A 190 -17.78 -27.50 5.90
C SER A 190 -19.07 -26.97 5.28
N HIS A 191 -19.19 -27.10 3.98
CA HIS A 191 -20.47 -27.10 3.30
C HIS A 191 -20.45 -28.21 2.26
N THR A 192 -20.62 -29.45 2.76
CA THR A 192 -21.23 -30.49 1.97
C THR A 192 -22.69 -30.08 1.74
N PHE A 193 -22.98 -29.54 0.55
CA PHE A 193 -24.35 -29.52 0.05
C PHE A 193 -24.75 -31.00 -0.13
N GLN A 194 -25.58 -31.52 0.74
CA GLN A 194 -26.32 -32.74 0.47
C GLN A 194 -27.45 -32.33 -0.47
N GLU A 195 -27.37 -32.82 -1.69
CA GLU A 195 -28.50 -32.85 -2.62
C GLU A 195 -29.58 -33.74 -2.03
N GLN A 196 -30.77 -33.20 -1.86
CA GLN A 196 -32.03 -33.92 -1.75
C GLN A 196 -32.88 -33.64 -2.96
#